data_bf4b904f568afa25c26c2f16a3c102ea
#
_entry.id   bf4b904f568afa25c26c2f16a3c102ea
#
_cell.length_a   1.000
_cell.length_b   1.000
_cell.length_c   1.000
_cell.angle_alpha   90.00
_cell.angle_beta   90.00
_cell.angle_gamma   90.00
#
_symmetry.space_group_name_H-M   'P 1'
#
loop_
_entity.id
_entity.type
_entity.pdbx_description
1 polymer ?
#
loop_
_entity_poly.entity_id
_entity_poly.type
_entity_poly.pdbx_seq_one_letter_code
_entity_poly.pdbx_strand_id
1 'polypeptide(L)'
;PVSVKELDIPASDYTVVYPKDEKTIVMFDGNGYTTFYLPKGKQEVEIQLANEMPISGFRYVPNQGRDAGGHISNYQLFVNNKKVAEGEFSNIKHNPIEQGIRFPAVKGDKIRFVATRIVDNQPQAGIGEFSVITE
;
A
#
# COMPACT_ATOMS: atom_id res chain seq x y z
N PRO A 1 17.97 8.45 9.04
CA PRO A 1 17.78 8.19 8.49
C PRO A 1 17.23 7.71 8.04
N VAL A 2 16.88 7.73 8.02
CA VAL A 2 16.41 7.16 7.62
C VAL A 2 16.39 6.69 7.05
N SER A 3 16.51 6.62 7.43
CA SER A 3 16.84 6.01 6.55
C SER A 3 16.07 5.82 5.44
N VAL A 4 16.47 6.06 4.42
CA VAL A 4 15.79 5.61 3.27
C VAL A 4 15.60 4.17 3.44
N LYS A 5 14.39 3.82 3.60
CA LYS A 5 14.09 2.45 3.71
C LYS A 5 14.15 1.84 2.34
N GLU A 6 15.01 0.90 2.19
CA GLU A 6 15.07 0.19 0.92
C GLU A 6 13.82 -0.65 0.75
N LEU A 7 13.29 -0.65 -0.45
CA LEU A 7 12.20 -1.55 -0.77
C LEU A 7 12.78 -2.95 -0.93
N ASP A 8 12.10 -3.95 -0.41
CA ASP A 8 12.53 -5.33 -0.57
C ASP A 8 12.52 -5.76 -2.03
N ILE A 9 11.67 -5.10 -2.83
CA ILE A 9 11.55 -5.35 -4.25
C ILE A 9 11.80 -4.04 -4.99
N PRO A 10 12.64 -4.03 -6.03
CA PRO A 10 12.85 -2.79 -6.79
C PRO A 10 11.55 -2.24 -7.33
N ALA A 11 11.45 -0.92 -7.37
CA ALA A 11 10.23 -0.26 -7.85
C ALA A 11 9.84 -0.74 -9.25
N SER A 12 10.82 -1.05 -10.10
CA SER A 12 10.55 -1.49 -11.46
C SER A 12 9.87 -2.86 -11.54
N ASP A 13 9.88 -3.62 -10.44
CA ASP A 13 9.23 -4.94 -10.41
C ASP A 13 7.74 -4.85 -10.11
N TYR A 14 7.23 -3.67 -9.77
CA TYR A 14 5.81 -3.47 -9.53
C TYR A 14 5.14 -2.96 -10.79
N THR A 15 4.10 -3.66 -11.24
CA THR A 15 3.27 -3.18 -12.34
C THR A 15 1.86 -3.04 -11.81
N VAL A 16 1.31 -1.82 -11.84
CA VAL A 16 -0.04 -1.59 -11.34
C VAL A 16 -1.05 -1.97 -12.42
N VAL A 17 -1.85 -2.97 -12.13
CA VAL A 17 -2.88 -3.46 -13.04
C VAL A 17 -4.14 -2.62 -12.91
N TYR A 18 -4.46 -2.20 -11.70
CA TYR A 18 -5.60 -1.35 -11.41
C TYR A 18 -5.23 -0.41 -10.26
N PRO A 19 -5.57 0.86 -10.33
CA PRO A 19 -6.19 1.56 -11.45
C PRO A 19 -5.19 1.79 -12.57
N LYS A 20 -5.70 1.94 -13.78
CA LYS A 20 -4.85 2.21 -14.95
C LYS A 20 -4.63 3.70 -15.06
N ASP A 21 -3.60 4.17 -14.41
CA ASP A 21 -3.26 5.58 -14.33
C ASP A 21 -1.75 5.68 -14.20
N GLU A 22 -1.12 6.44 -15.08
CA GLU A 22 0.35 6.56 -15.05
C GLU A 22 0.85 7.16 -13.76
N LYS A 23 0.02 7.87 -13.01
CA LYS A 23 0.43 8.48 -11.74
C LYS A 23 0.61 7.47 -10.62
N THR A 24 0.21 6.23 -10.83
CA THR A 24 0.37 5.18 -9.79
C THR A 24 1.84 4.97 -9.42
N ILE A 25 2.76 5.37 -10.28
CA ILE A 25 4.18 5.19 -10.03
C ILE A 25 4.64 5.93 -8.76
N VAL A 26 3.92 6.97 -8.33
CA VAL A 26 4.31 7.70 -7.13
C VAL A 26 4.19 6.84 -5.86
N MET A 27 3.44 5.75 -5.91
CA MET A 27 3.35 4.84 -4.76
C MET A 27 4.66 4.10 -4.51
N PHE A 28 5.59 4.15 -5.46
CA PHE A 28 6.84 3.41 -5.39
C PHE A 28 8.07 4.30 -5.58
N ASP A 29 7.91 5.62 -5.42
CA ASP A 29 9.00 6.55 -5.71
C ASP A 29 9.88 6.89 -4.50
N GLY A 30 9.56 6.32 -3.34
CA GLY A 30 10.33 6.58 -2.13
C GLY A 30 10.07 7.94 -1.50
N ASN A 31 9.06 8.66 -1.95
CA ASN A 31 8.76 10.01 -1.48
C ASN A 31 7.36 10.05 -0.87
N GLY A 32 7.30 10.05 0.47
CA GLY A 32 6.02 10.04 1.18
C GLY A 32 5.19 11.30 0.99
N TYR A 33 5.75 12.33 0.35
CA TYR A 33 5.00 13.57 0.10
C TYR A 33 4.27 13.56 -1.23
N THR A 34 4.53 12.56 -2.08
CA THR A 34 3.74 12.34 -3.29
C THR A 34 2.74 11.25 -2.98
N THR A 35 1.48 11.48 -3.33
CA THR A 35 0.40 10.58 -2.94
C THR A 35 -0.49 10.27 -4.13
N PHE A 36 -0.83 9.01 -4.28
CA PHE A 36 -1.81 8.60 -5.26
C PHE A 36 -3.13 8.32 -4.56
N TYR A 37 -4.21 8.94 -5.03
CA TYR A 37 -5.55 8.73 -4.46
C TYR A 37 -6.29 7.70 -5.27
N LEU A 38 -6.86 6.71 -4.59
CA LEU A 38 -7.56 5.61 -5.25
C LEU A 38 -8.91 6.09 -5.81
N PRO A 39 -9.42 5.42 -6.87
CA PRO A 39 -10.73 5.79 -7.43
C PRO A 39 -11.85 5.62 -6.41
N LYS A 40 -12.80 6.55 -6.41
CA LYS A 40 -13.87 6.55 -5.40
C LYS A 40 -14.74 5.31 -5.45
N GLY A 41 -15.01 4.79 -6.64
CA GLY A 41 -15.90 3.66 -6.77
C GLY A 41 -15.30 2.31 -6.45
N LYS A 42 -13.97 2.23 -6.43
CA LYS A 42 -13.29 0.96 -6.16
C LYS A 42 -11.93 1.30 -5.57
N GLN A 43 -11.88 1.40 -4.26
CA GLN A 43 -10.70 1.89 -3.57
C GLN A 43 -9.74 0.77 -3.24
N GLU A 44 -9.05 0.34 -4.27
CA GLU A 44 -8.06 -0.71 -4.14
C GLU A 44 -7.00 -0.56 -5.22
N VAL A 45 -5.88 -1.24 -5.03
CA VAL A 45 -4.83 -1.29 -6.03
C VAL A 45 -4.49 -2.75 -6.28
N GLU A 46 -4.34 -3.11 -7.56
CA GLU A 46 -3.92 -4.45 -7.95
C GLU A 46 -2.56 -4.34 -8.61
N ILE A 47 -1.63 -5.13 -8.12
CA ILE A 47 -0.23 -5.06 -8.53
C ILE A 47 0.21 -6.43 -9.01
N GLN A 48 0.91 -6.47 -10.15
CA GLN A 48 1.56 -7.67 -10.65
C GLN A 48 3.05 -7.52 -10.39
N LEU A 49 3.63 -8.48 -9.69
CA LEU A 49 5.05 -8.51 -9.45
C LEU A 49 5.76 -9.18 -10.63
N ALA A 50 7.02 -8.80 -10.86
CA ALA A 50 7.80 -9.35 -11.97
C ALA A 50 8.04 -10.85 -11.80
N ASN A 51 8.14 -11.32 -10.55
CA ASN A 51 8.41 -12.73 -10.27
C ASN A 51 7.55 -13.20 -9.11
N GLU A 52 7.25 -14.49 -9.10
CA GLU A 52 6.61 -15.12 -7.96
C GLU A 52 7.63 -15.23 -6.83
N MET A 53 7.20 -14.89 -5.62
CA MET A 53 8.11 -14.89 -4.47
C MET A 53 7.32 -15.05 -3.18
N PRO A 54 7.98 -15.44 -2.08
CA PRO A 54 7.28 -15.54 -0.79
C PRO A 54 6.99 -14.13 -0.27
N ILE A 55 5.72 -13.85 -0.02
CA ILE A 55 5.27 -12.56 0.49
C ILE A 55 4.92 -12.75 1.95
N SER A 56 5.58 -12.03 2.85
CA SER A 56 5.38 -12.17 4.29
C SER A 56 4.89 -10.91 4.97
N GLY A 57 4.57 -9.87 4.20
CA GLY A 57 4.07 -8.64 4.78
C GLY A 57 3.99 -7.53 3.76
N PHE A 58 3.61 -6.35 4.23
CA PHE A 58 3.62 -5.16 3.39
C PHE A 58 3.83 -3.92 4.25
N ARG A 59 4.20 -2.82 3.59
CA ARG A 59 4.33 -1.51 4.23
C ARG A 59 3.41 -0.54 3.52
N TYR A 60 2.71 0.25 4.30
CA TYR A 60 1.86 1.31 3.80
C TYR A 60 2.32 2.62 4.46
N VAL A 61 2.61 3.62 3.65
CA VAL A 61 2.95 4.95 4.14
C VAL A 61 1.82 5.89 3.75
N PRO A 62 1.12 6.48 4.72
CA PRO A 62 0.06 7.43 4.41
C PRO A 62 0.64 8.73 3.86
N ASN A 63 -0.24 9.58 3.34
CA ASN A 63 0.14 10.88 2.84
C ASN A 63 0.86 11.68 3.92
N GLN A 64 2.08 12.14 3.63
CA GLN A 64 2.91 12.89 4.57
C GLN A 64 2.83 14.39 4.33
N GLY A 65 2.01 14.85 3.40
CA GLY A 65 1.88 16.25 3.08
C GLY A 65 1.21 17.04 4.19
N ARG A 66 1.38 18.37 4.12
CA ARG A 66 0.83 19.27 5.15
C ARG A 66 -0.68 19.12 5.28
N ASP A 67 -1.37 19.06 4.17
CA ASP A 67 -2.82 18.92 4.17
C ASP A 67 -3.22 17.48 3.95
N ALA A 68 -2.54 16.60 4.65
CA ALA A 68 -2.71 15.17 4.48
C ALA A 68 -4.14 14.74 4.76
N GLY A 69 -4.66 13.90 3.90
CA GLY A 69 -5.98 13.31 4.06
C GLY A 69 -6.00 11.97 3.36
N GLY A 70 -7.11 11.25 3.52
CA GLY A 70 -7.25 9.96 2.87
C GLY A 70 -6.44 8.85 3.52
N HIS A 71 -6.06 9.00 4.79
CA HIS A 71 -5.36 7.94 5.50
C HIS A 71 -6.27 6.72 5.60
N ILE A 72 -5.75 5.55 5.22
CA ILE A 72 -6.51 4.31 5.31
C ILE A 72 -6.52 3.86 6.76
N SER A 73 -7.71 3.63 7.32
CA SER A 73 -7.79 3.12 8.69
C SER A 73 -7.91 1.60 8.69
N ASN A 74 -8.69 1.03 7.77
CA ASN A 74 -8.89 -0.41 7.72
C ASN A 74 -8.57 -0.92 6.33
N TYR A 75 -8.04 -2.13 6.26
CA TYR A 75 -7.52 -2.68 5.02
C TYR A 75 -7.77 -4.17 4.91
N GLN A 76 -7.61 -4.66 3.67
CA GLN A 76 -7.49 -6.09 3.38
C GLN A 76 -6.35 -6.26 2.38
N LEU A 77 -5.59 -7.33 2.53
CA LEU A 77 -4.54 -7.66 1.58
C LEU A 77 -4.75 -9.07 1.03
N PHE A 78 -4.67 -9.18 -0.28
CA PHE A 78 -4.83 -10.46 -0.97
C PHE A 78 -3.56 -10.76 -1.75
N VAL A 79 -3.14 -12.03 -1.72
CA VAL A 79 -2.05 -12.53 -2.54
C VAL A 79 -2.64 -13.64 -3.39
N ASN A 80 -2.56 -13.49 -4.72
CA ASN A 80 -3.15 -14.42 -5.68
C ASN A 80 -4.61 -14.74 -5.34
N ASN A 81 -5.37 -13.67 -5.03
CA ASN A 81 -6.80 -13.73 -4.72
C ASN A 81 -7.14 -14.41 -3.40
N LYS A 82 -6.14 -14.67 -2.55
CA LYS A 82 -6.36 -15.23 -1.24
C LYS A 82 -6.12 -14.15 -0.20
N LYS A 83 -7.10 -13.91 0.67
CA LYS A 83 -6.93 -12.91 1.71
C LYS A 83 -5.90 -13.41 2.73
N VAL A 84 -4.83 -12.64 2.93
CA VAL A 84 -3.76 -13.01 3.85
C VAL A 84 -3.69 -12.10 5.06
N ALA A 85 -4.34 -10.93 5.00
CA ALA A 85 -4.35 -10.01 6.12
C ALA A 85 -5.55 -9.08 6.02
N GLU A 86 -6.04 -8.63 7.17
CA GLU A 86 -7.03 -7.57 7.25
C GLU A 86 -6.97 -7.01 8.66
N GLY A 87 -7.37 -5.77 8.81
CA GLY A 87 -7.39 -5.18 10.13
C GLY A 87 -7.41 -3.67 10.09
N GLU A 88 -7.02 -3.08 11.20
CA GLU A 88 -6.99 -1.64 11.39
C GLU A 88 -5.55 -1.22 11.65
N PHE A 89 -5.12 -0.13 10.98
CA PHE A 89 -3.78 0.40 11.23
C PHE A 89 -3.74 1.11 12.58
N SER A 90 -2.61 0.97 13.24
CA SER A 90 -2.44 1.45 14.61
C SER A 90 -2.31 2.98 14.66
N ASN A 91 -3.25 3.64 15.33
CA ASN A 91 -3.17 5.08 15.65
C ASN A 91 -2.89 5.97 14.43
N ILE A 92 -3.36 5.57 13.26
CA ILE A 92 -2.96 6.26 12.03
C ILE A 92 -3.55 7.68 11.92
N LYS A 93 -4.69 7.92 12.57
CA LYS A 93 -5.33 9.25 12.52
C LYS A 93 -4.45 10.31 13.20
N HIS A 94 -3.89 9.97 14.35
CA HIS A 94 -3.12 10.93 15.15
C HIS A 94 -1.64 10.88 14.88
N ASN A 95 -1.17 9.79 14.26
CA ASN A 95 0.24 9.59 14.00
C ASN A 95 0.39 8.85 12.67
N PRO A 96 0.27 9.59 11.55
CA PRO A 96 0.27 8.96 10.22
C PRO A 96 1.67 8.58 9.75
N ILE A 97 2.23 7.58 10.41
CA ILE A 97 3.56 7.07 10.07
C ILE A 97 3.42 5.76 9.31
N GLU A 98 4.54 5.27 8.80
CA GLU A 98 4.58 4.00 8.09
C GLU A 98 3.98 2.88 8.93
N GLN A 99 3.18 2.04 8.30
CA GLN A 99 2.57 0.88 8.93
C GLN A 99 3.12 -0.37 8.27
N GLY A 100 3.74 -1.23 9.08
CA GLY A 100 4.24 -2.51 8.58
C GLY A 100 3.40 -3.64 9.14
N ILE A 101 2.90 -4.49 8.26
CA ILE A 101 2.04 -5.62 8.64
C ILE A 101 2.73 -6.90 8.20
N ARG A 102 2.81 -7.86 9.11
CA ARG A 102 3.42 -9.15 8.83
C ARG A 102 2.40 -10.27 8.92
N PHE A 103 2.59 -11.29 8.12
CA PHE A 103 1.75 -12.50 8.12
C PHE A 103 2.60 -13.68 7.66
N PRO A 104 2.11 -14.93 7.87
CA PRO A 104 2.85 -16.09 7.38
C PRO A 104 3.07 -16.01 5.89
N ALA A 105 4.29 -16.34 5.43
CA ALA A 105 4.66 -16.17 4.04
C ALA A 105 3.74 -16.95 3.11
N VAL A 106 3.33 -16.31 2.03
CA VAL A 106 2.49 -16.88 0.99
C VAL A 106 3.16 -16.61 -0.34
N LYS A 107 3.40 -17.65 -1.12
CA LYS A 107 4.05 -17.51 -2.41
C LYS A 107 3.06 -16.95 -3.44
N GLY A 108 3.45 -15.91 -4.15
CA GLY A 108 2.59 -15.33 -5.15
C GLY A 108 3.23 -14.17 -5.88
N ASP A 109 2.52 -13.67 -6.88
CA ASP A 109 2.98 -12.53 -7.68
C ASP A 109 1.87 -11.51 -7.96
N LYS A 110 0.66 -11.74 -7.44
CA LYS A 110 -0.44 -10.80 -7.62
C LYS A 110 -0.88 -10.29 -6.26
N ILE A 111 -0.84 -8.97 -6.11
CA ILE A 111 -1.14 -8.32 -4.85
C ILE A 111 -2.37 -7.44 -5.05
N ARG A 112 -3.31 -7.51 -4.12
CA ARG A 112 -4.45 -6.59 -4.12
C ARG A 112 -4.58 -6.00 -2.74
N PHE A 113 -4.43 -4.69 -2.64
CA PHE A 113 -4.52 -3.95 -1.39
C PHE A 113 -5.79 -3.12 -1.43
N VAL A 114 -6.69 -3.38 -0.48
CA VAL A 114 -8.02 -2.78 -0.46
C VAL A 114 -8.15 -1.87 0.75
N ALA A 115 -8.61 -0.63 0.52
CA ALA A 115 -8.97 0.27 1.60
C ALA A 115 -10.44 0.03 1.92
N THR A 116 -10.71 -0.58 3.07
CA THR A 116 -12.09 -0.85 3.47
C THR A 116 -12.68 0.27 4.28
N ARG A 117 -11.84 1.12 4.89
CA ARG A 117 -12.30 2.27 5.64
C ARG A 117 -11.23 3.33 5.63
N ILE A 118 -11.65 4.58 5.56
CA ILE A 118 -10.75 5.73 5.49
C ILE A 118 -11.01 6.61 6.71
N VAL A 119 -9.96 7.14 7.31
CA VAL A 119 -10.06 8.00 8.49
C VAL A 119 -11.02 9.16 8.21
N ASP A 120 -11.93 9.40 9.16
CA ASP A 120 -12.90 10.49 9.09
C ASP A 120 -13.80 10.42 7.86
N ASN A 121 -14.00 9.21 7.30
CA ASN A 121 -14.86 8.99 6.15
C ASN A 121 -14.51 9.89 4.96
N GLN A 122 -13.22 10.15 4.77
CA GLN A 122 -12.75 10.89 3.61
C GLN A 122 -13.15 10.16 2.33
N PRO A 123 -13.37 10.89 1.21
CA PRO A 123 -13.91 10.27 0.01
C PRO A 123 -12.96 9.37 -0.75
N GLN A 124 -11.66 9.53 -0.58
CA GLN A 124 -10.68 8.73 -1.32
C GLN A 124 -9.52 8.35 -0.42
N ALA A 125 -9.10 7.10 -0.53
CA ALA A 125 -7.90 6.60 0.14
C ALA A 125 -6.67 7.11 -0.61
N GLY A 126 -5.67 7.54 0.14
CA GLY A 126 -4.41 8.00 -0.43
C GLY A 126 -3.27 7.10 0.00
N ILE A 127 -2.37 6.80 -0.93
CA ILE A 127 -1.19 5.98 -0.67
C ILE A 127 0.04 6.80 -0.99
N GLY A 128 0.84 7.11 0.04
CA GLY A 128 2.12 7.78 -0.15
C GLY A 128 3.18 6.83 -0.65
N GLU A 129 3.23 5.64 -0.04
CA GLU A 129 4.15 4.59 -0.45
C GLU A 129 3.53 3.24 -0.14
N PHE A 130 3.84 2.27 -0.97
CA PHE A 130 3.42 0.88 -0.75
C PHE A 130 4.54 -0.05 -1.19
N SER A 131 4.82 -1.05 -0.38
CA SER A 131 5.77 -2.09 -0.76
C SER A 131 5.40 -3.39 -0.10
N VAL A 132 5.82 -4.51 -0.70
CA VAL A 132 5.64 -5.81 -0.07
C VAL A 132 6.94 -6.23 0.60
N ILE A 133 6.80 -7.06 1.62
CA ILE A 133 7.94 -7.58 2.38
C ILE A 133 8.11 -9.05 1.98
N THR A 134 9.32 -9.42 1.63
CA THR A 134 9.64 -10.80 1.27
C THR A 134 10.62 -11.37 2.26
N GLU A 135 10.59 -12.67 2.42
CA GLU A 135 11.55 -13.33 3.29
C GLU A 135 12.75 -13.82 2.51
#